data_beff27b31f9d88ab2631adfc3aa184e7
#
_entry.id   beff27b31f9d88ab2631adfc3aa184e7
#
_cell.length_a   1.000
_cell.length_b   1.000
_cell.length_c   1.000
_cell.angle_alpha   90.00
_cell.angle_beta   90.00
_cell.angle_gamma   90.00
#
_symmetry.space_group_name_H-M   'P 1'
#
loop_
_entity.id
_entity.type
_entity.pdbx_description
1 polymer ?
#
loop_
_entity_poly.entity_id
_entity_poly.type
_entity_poly.pdbx_seq_one_letter_code
_entity_poly.pdbx_strand_id
1 'polypeptide(L)'
;MLRTSKVPGRRHVRWVLPAAMISAALVIASCSSASSPSPSAGTGATPAAQFCKDMKITFFPGGTPGGGFETVVYNGAKAAEAAFGPTVAYQWSDWDVNKMITQFQEAVATRPDGIAVMGHPGDDAFDSLIDDARSQGILVTVMNTELPKAEAKYASAGTGYVGAVLHQAGAALATEAITRGGLKSGDKVFVWGLKAQPGRGERTLGITDTLEKAGMNVVYLEIDDATNSDPAAGVAAFTGMASANPDLKAIIIDHGNLTSTIPTYMKAANLAPGSLYAAGFDASTATVQGVKDGYINLVIDQQQYLQGFLAVEQLCLSHQYGFSGLFVNTGGGFIDKSNIDVIAPLVAQQIR
;
A
#
# COMPACT_ATOMS: atom_id res chain seq x y z
N MET A 1 -45.30 4.69 -37.65
CA MET A 1 -44.46 5.17 -38.75
C MET A 1 -43.04 4.86 -38.42
N LEU A 2 -42.52 3.76 -38.97
CA LEU A 2 -41.16 3.28 -38.81
C LEU A 2 -40.24 4.01 -39.85
N ARG A 3 -39.13 4.57 -39.40
CA ARG A 3 -38.06 5.03 -40.30
C ARG A 3 -36.81 4.21 -40.03
N THR A 4 -36.51 3.33 -40.95
CA THR A 4 -35.26 2.60 -41.08
C THR A 4 -34.19 3.49 -41.71
N SER A 5 -33.03 3.64 -41.07
CA SER A 5 -31.85 4.26 -41.69
C SER A 5 -30.82 3.19 -42.06
N LYS A 6 -30.45 3.24 -43.34
CA LYS A 6 -29.48 2.37 -44.00
C LYS A 6 -28.03 2.70 -43.59
N VAL A 7 -27.25 1.66 -43.37
CA VAL A 7 -25.77 1.71 -43.17
C VAL A 7 -25.11 1.67 -44.58
N PRO A 8 -24.12 2.51 -44.89
CA PRO A 8 -23.35 2.42 -46.12
C PRO A 8 -22.16 1.47 -45.99
N GLY A 9 -21.95 0.68 -47.06
CA GLY A 9 -20.99 -0.41 -47.15
C GLY A 9 -19.52 0.03 -47.19
N ARG A 10 -18.68 -0.83 -46.68
CA ARG A 10 -17.22 -0.77 -46.73
C ARG A 10 -16.71 -1.08 -48.16
N ARG A 11 -15.93 -0.16 -48.72
CA ARG A 11 -15.13 -0.37 -49.93
C ARG A 11 -13.78 -0.99 -49.55
N HIS A 12 -13.50 -2.18 -50.08
CA HIS A 12 -12.20 -2.82 -50.06
C HIS A 12 -11.27 -2.18 -51.10
N VAL A 13 -10.16 -1.59 -50.65
CA VAL A 13 -9.08 -1.15 -51.54
C VAL A 13 -8.05 -2.27 -51.60
N ARG A 14 -7.90 -2.86 -52.82
CA ARG A 14 -6.84 -3.84 -53.11
C ARG A 14 -5.58 -3.06 -53.52
N TRP A 15 -4.49 -3.30 -52.77
CA TRP A 15 -3.17 -2.84 -53.16
C TRP A 15 -2.47 -3.94 -53.97
N VAL A 16 -2.03 -3.60 -55.18
CA VAL A 16 -1.23 -4.46 -56.08
C VAL A 16 0.24 -4.08 -55.85
N LEU A 17 1.08 -5.03 -55.52
CA LEU A 17 2.53 -4.89 -55.44
C LEU A 17 3.15 -5.25 -56.82
N PRO A 18 4.09 -4.44 -57.34
CA PRO A 18 4.95 -4.90 -58.46
C PRO A 18 6.18 -5.58 -57.95
N ALA A 19 6.45 -6.78 -58.52
CA ALA A 19 7.69 -7.52 -58.35
C ALA A 19 8.81 -6.88 -59.18
N ALA A 20 9.93 -6.55 -58.54
CA ALA A 20 11.18 -6.19 -59.21
C ALA A 20 12.22 -7.30 -58.94
N MET A 21 12.59 -8.00 -60.00
CA MET A 21 13.76 -8.88 -60.02
C MET A 21 15.03 -8.08 -60.09
N ILE A 22 16.02 -8.40 -59.27
CA ILE A 22 17.42 -7.96 -59.46
C ILE A 22 18.33 -9.14 -59.27
N SER A 23 19.15 -9.33 -60.31
CA SER A 23 20.03 -10.42 -60.63
C SER A 23 21.22 -10.55 -59.66
N ALA A 24 21.63 -11.81 -59.45
CA ALA A 24 22.81 -12.21 -58.71
C ALA A 24 24.12 -11.83 -59.43
N ALA A 25 25.07 -11.29 -58.67
CA ALA A 25 26.49 -11.25 -59.02
C ALA A 25 27.29 -11.95 -57.90
N LEU A 26 27.82 -13.16 -58.18
CA LEU A 26 28.80 -13.82 -57.34
C LEU A 26 30.14 -13.07 -57.47
N VAL A 27 30.66 -12.61 -56.35
CA VAL A 27 32.08 -12.26 -56.20
C VAL A 27 32.68 -13.16 -55.12
N ILE A 28 33.58 -14.04 -55.56
CA ILE A 28 34.42 -14.89 -54.71
C ILE A 28 35.57 -14.00 -54.26
N ALA A 29 35.68 -13.76 -52.96
CA ALA A 29 36.89 -13.13 -52.39
C ALA A 29 37.31 -13.91 -51.12
N SER A 30 38.53 -14.29 -51.15
CA SER A 30 39.38 -15.10 -50.30
C SER A 30 39.28 -14.87 -48.79
N CYS A 31 39.41 -15.96 -48.04
CA CYS A 31 39.64 -15.99 -46.59
C CYS A 31 40.88 -15.21 -46.20
N SER A 32 40.66 -14.20 -45.36
CA SER A 32 41.67 -13.74 -44.40
C SER A 32 41.01 -13.78 -43.01
N SER A 33 41.62 -14.56 -42.12
CA SER A 33 41.22 -14.72 -40.72
C SER A 33 41.39 -13.38 -39.98
N ALA A 34 40.29 -12.65 -39.89
CA ALA A 34 40.19 -11.53 -38.97
C ALA A 34 39.56 -12.04 -37.66
N SER A 35 40.34 -12.05 -36.60
CA SER A 35 39.87 -12.28 -35.23
C SER A 35 38.72 -11.32 -34.94
N SER A 36 37.51 -11.90 -34.70
CA SER A 36 36.37 -11.17 -34.20
C SER A 36 36.77 -10.47 -32.89
N PRO A 37 36.52 -9.17 -32.74
CA PRO A 37 36.65 -8.55 -31.43
C PRO A 37 35.59 -9.17 -30.52
N SER A 38 36.01 -9.81 -29.42
CA SER A 38 35.14 -10.14 -28.30
C SER A 38 34.28 -8.90 -27.96
N PRO A 39 32.97 -9.09 -27.71
CA PRO A 39 32.17 -7.98 -27.20
C PRO A 39 32.85 -7.49 -25.92
N SER A 40 33.38 -6.29 -25.97
CA SER A 40 33.93 -5.57 -24.83
C SER A 40 32.87 -5.62 -23.75
N ALA A 41 33.23 -6.17 -22.59
CA ALA A 41 32.38 -6.13 -21.40
C ALA A 41 31.90 -4.69 -21.25
N GLY A 42 30.58 -4.53 -21.23
CA GLY A 42 29.95 -3.24 -21.25
C GLY A 42 30.59 -2.31 -20.24
N THR A 43 30.93 -1.14 -20.69
CA THR A 43 31.19 0.02 -19.84
C THR A 43 30.09 0.04 -18.82
N GLY A 44 30.42 -0.21 -17.53
CA GLY A 44 29.46 -0.16 -16.44
C GLY A 44 28.66 1.14 -16.59
N ALA A 45 27.34 1.03 -16.64
CA ALA A 45 26.48 2.19 -16.68
C ALA A 45 26.92 3.09 -15.52
N THR A 46 27.38 4.29 -15.82
CA THR A 46 27.65 5.30 -14.80
C THR A 46 26.39 5.37 -13.95
N PRO A 47 26.48 5.20 -12.61
CA PRO A 47 25.29 5.31 -11.77
C PRO A 47 24.60 6.61 -12.17
N ALA A 48 23.29 6.54 -12.45
CA ALA A 48 22.50 7.72 -12.75
C ALA A 48 22.79 8.75 -11.65
N ALA A 49 23.22 9.95 -12.03
CA ALA A 49 23.59 10.97 -11.07
C ALA A 49 22.44 11.08 -10.06
N GLN A 50 22.74 10.93 -8.77
CA GLN A 50 21.76 11.01 -7.69
C GLN A 50 21.14 12.42 -7.71
N PHE A 51 20.00 12.56 -8.41
CA PHE A 51 19.43 13.86 -8.77
C PHE A 51 18.88 14.64 -7.56
N CYS A 52 18.80 13.99 -6.42
CA CYS A 52 18.22 14.53 -5.19
C CYS A 52 19.25 14.67 -4.04
N LYS A 53 20.56 14.56 -4.33
CA LYS A 53 21.63 14.45 -3.34
C LYS A 53 21.74 15.62 -2.35
N ASP A 54 21.25 16.79 -2.72
CA ASP A 54 21.36 18.00 -1.90
C ASP A 54 20.09 18.23 -1.04
N MET A 55 19.06 17.40 -1.20
CA MET A 55 17.79 17.49 -0.48
C MET A 55 17.88 16.87 0.91
N LYS A 56 17.32 17.54 1.91
CA LYS A 56 17.15 17.04 3.29
C LYS A 56 15.69 16.69 3.53
N ILE A 57 15.42 15.46 3.94
CA ILE A 57 14.08 14.96 4.18
C ILE A 57 13.98 14.49 5.64
N THR A 58 12.88 14.85 6.33
CA THR A 58 12.47 14.16 7.56
C THR A 58 11.37 13.17 7.20
N PHE A 59 11.58 11.89 7.56
CA PHE A 59 10.68 10.79 7.20
C PHE A 59 10.13 10.09 8.44
N PHE A 60 8.82 9.88 8.47
CA PHE A 60 8.10 9.24 9.58
C PHE A 60 7.60 7.85 9.16
N PRO A 61 8.30 6.75 9.52
CA PRO A 61 7.82 5.39 9.22
C PRO A 61 6.54 5.00 9.98
N GLY A 62 6.19 5.73 11.05
CA GLY A 62 4.98 5.56 11.83
C GLY A 62 5.23 4.91 13.19
N GLY A 63 5.48 3.62 13.23
CA GLY A 63 5.59 2.84 14.46
C GLY A 63 6.96 2.86 15.14
N THR A 64 7.33 1.73 15.74
CA THR A 64 8.62 1.52 16.39
C THR A 64 9.62 0.83 15.46
N PRO A 65 10.93 1.03 15.62
CA PRO A 65 11.93 0.25 14.87
C PRO A 65 11.72 -1.25 15.07
N GLY A 66 11.61 -1.99 13.97
CA GLY A 66 11.44 -3.45 14.00
C GLY A 66 10.00 -3.95 13.94
N GLY A 67 9.00 -3.08 14.00
CA GLY A 67 7.60 -3.45 13.75
C GLY A 67 7.36 -3.89 12.30
N GLY A 68 6.31 -4.67 12.08
CA GLY A 68 6.10 -5.38 10.81
C GLY A 68 5.81 -4.45 9.63
N PHE A 69 4.90 -3.50 9.81
CA PHE A 69 4.49 -2.55 8.75
C PHE A 69 5.57 -1.50 8.51
N GLU A 70 5.94 -0.77 9.55
CA GLU A 70 6.85 0.37 9.49
C GLU A 70 8.27 0.00 9.05
N THR A 71 8.72 -1.22 9.31
CA THR A 71 10.02 -1.68 8.81
C THR A 71 10.02 -1.81 7.29
N VAL A 72 8.93 -2.29 6.69
CA VAL A 72 8.80 -2.42 5.23
C VAL A 72 8.72 -1.03 4.59
N VAL A 73 7.99 -0.09 5.19
CA VAL A 73 7.97 1.32 4.77
C VAL A 73 9.38 1.93 4.85
N TYR A 74 10.07 1.74 5.97
CA TYR A 74 11.43 2.21 6.17
C TYR A 74 12.40 1.65 5.10
N ASN A 75 12.31 0.36 4.80
CA ASN A 75 13.16 -0.27 3.78
C ASN A 75 12.92 0.35 2.39
N GLY A 76 11.66 0.67 2.06
CA GLY A 76 11.32 1.39 0.83
C GLY A 76 11.96 2.78 0.79
N ALA A 77 11.84 3.55 1.87
CA ALA A 77 12.46 4.87 1.98
C ALA A 77 13.99 4.80 1.90
N LYS A 78 14.63 3.81 2.55
CA LYS A 78 16.08 3.57 2.44
C LYS A 78 16.52 3.23 1.03
N ALA A 79 15.73 2.46 0.30
CA ALA A 79 16.04 2.15 -1.10
C ALA A 79 15.94 3.40 -2.00
N ALA A 80 14.95 4.26 -1.77
CA ALA A 80 14.82 5.52 -2.48
C ALA A 80 15.94 6.50 -2.11
N GLU A 81 16.31 6.60 -0.83
CA GLU A 81 17.50 7.37 -0.37
C GLU A 81 18.77 6.91 -1.10
N ALA A 82 19.00 5.60 -1.17
CA ALA A 82 20.15 5.05 -1.88
C ALA A 82 20.12 5.30 -3.39
N ALA A 83 18.92 5.25 -4.01
CA ALA A 83 18.75 5.44 -5.45
C ALA A 83 18.86 6.90 -5.88
N PHE A 84 18.26 7.83 -5.13
CA PHE A 84 18.12 9.24 -5.53
C PHE A 84 19.08 10.19 -4.80
N GLY A 85 19.63 9.79 -3.66
CA GLY A 85 20.71 10.47 -2.94
C GLY A 85 20.33 11.53 -1.92
N PRO A 86 19.04 11.74 -1.52
CA PRO A 86 18.73 12.70 -0.45
C PRO A 86 19.34 12.26 0.88
N THR A 87 19.51 13.20 1.80
CA THR A 87 19.80 12.89 3.21
C THR A 87 18.49 12.75 3.95
N VAL A 88 18.21 11.58 4.53
CA VAL A 88 16.94 11.29 5.21
C VAL A 88 17.15 11.09 6.71
N ALA A 89 16.46 11.90 7.53
CA ALA A 89 16.36 11.74 8.97
C ALA A 89 15.06 11.00 9.30
N TYR A 90 15.15 9.90 10.05
CA TYR A 90 13.99 9.05 10.38
C TYR A 90 13.49 9.35 11.79
N GLN A 91 12.16 9.58 11.94
CA GLN A 91 11.47 9.86 13.18
C GLN A 91 10.44 8.75 13.47
N TRP A 92 10.58 8.03 14.58
CA TRP A 92 9.69 6.94 14.97
C TRP A 92 8.67 7.42 16.00
N SER A 93 7.40 7.30 15.67
CA SER A 93 6.29 7.88 16.46
C SER A 93 5.54 6.87 17.32
N ASP A 94 5.92 5.58 17.27
CA ASP A 94 5.30 4.48 18.05
C ASP A 94 3.77 4.36 17.82
N TRP A 95 3.29 4.81 16.65
CA TRP A 95 1.87 4.96 16.30
C TRP A 95 1.10 5.92 17.23
N ASP A 96 1.80 6.66 18.12
CA ASP A 96 1.22 7.67 18.97
C ASP A 96 0.99 8.96 18.16
N VAL A 97 -0.28 9.32 17.99
CA VAL A 97 -0.68 10.49 17.19
C VAL A 97 -0.20 11.82 17.81
N ASN A 98 -0.14 11.93 19.15
CA ASN A 98 0.33 13.13 19.83
C ASN A 98 1.86 13.30 19.68
N LYS A 99 2.59 12.17 19.80
CA LYS A 99 4.02 12.14 19.54
C LYS A 99 4.33 12.53 18.09
N MET A 100 3.56 12.02 17.13
CA MET A 100 3.71 12.35 15.71
C MET A 100 3.49 13.84 15.44
N ILE A 101 2.48 14.45 16.03
CA ILE A 101 2.22 15.90 15.96
C ILE A 101 3.43 16.69 16.49
N THR A 102 3.90 16.35 17.70
CA THR A 102 5.05 17.02 18.33
C THR A 102 6.30 16.90 17.46
N GLN A 103 6.61 15.69 16.99
CA GLN A 103 7.75 15.44 16.12
C GLN A 103 7.64 16.17 14.77
N PHE A 104 6.43 16.32 14.21
CA PHE A 104 6.23 17.10 13.00
C PHE A 104 6.56 18.58 13.22
N GLN A 105 6.12 19.18 14.32
CA GLN A 105 6.48 20.56 14.70
C GLN A 105 7.99 20.72 14.87
N GLU A 106 8.64 19.78 15.53
CA GLU A 106 10.09 19.76 15.70
C GLU A 106 10.81 19.63 14.32
N ALA A 107 10.29 18.77 13.43
CA ALA A 107 10.82 18.62 12.08
C ALA A 107 10.72 19.95 11.29
N VAL A 108 9.57 20.63 11.32
CA VAL A 108 9.40 21.95 10.68
C VAL A 108 10.42 22.97 11.23
N ALA A 109 10.69 22.98 12.53
CA ALA A 109 11.65 23.88 13.15
C ALA A 109 13.11 23.64 12.65
N THR A 110 13.45 22.41 12.21
CA THR A 110 14.76 22.09 11.62
C THR A 110 14.91 22.56 10.16
N ARG A 111 13.79 22.97 9.53
CA ARG A 111 13.72 23.45 8.14
C ARG A 111 14.32 22.46 7.13
N PRO A 112 13.84 21.22 7.06
CA PRO A 112 14.19 20.33 5.97
C PRO A 112 13.60 20.83 4.64
N ASP A 113 14.06 20.32 3.51
CA ASP A 113 13.48 20.63 2.22
C ASP A 113 12.14 19.89 2.02
N GLY A 114 11.95 18.74 2.70
CA GLY A 114 10.73 17.95 2.63
C GLY A 114 10.46 17.13 3.90
N ILE A 115 9.19 16.84 4.12
CA ILE A 115 8.71 15.97 5.19
C ILE A 115 7.79 14.90 4.57
N ALA A 116 8.08 13.62 4.83
CA ALA A 116 7.17 12.52 4.53
C ALA A 116 6.56 12.01 5.84
N VAL A 117 5.25 12.10 6.00
CA VAL A 117 4.56 11.84 7.28
C VAL A 117 3.34 10.94 7.11
N MET A 118 3.08 10.06 8.09
CA MET A 118 1.83 9.32 8.19
C MET A 118 0.68 10.25 8.58
N GLY A 119 -0.46 10.18 7.85
CA GLY A 119 -1.61 11.05 8.10
C GLY A 119 -2.47 10.66 9.32
N HIS A 120 -1.99 9.77 10.20
CA HIS A 120 -2.76 9.20 11.32
C HIS A 120 -3.40 10.19 12.29
N PRO A 121 -2.79 11.36 12.59
CA PRO A 121 -3.44 12.39 13.40
C PRO A 121 -4.70 12.98 12.78
N GLY A 122 -4.90 12.81 11.46
CA GLY A 122 -6.05 13.32 10.73
C GLY A 122 -5.93 14.78 10.29
N ASP A 123 -6.82 15.19 9.40
CA ASP A 123 -6.83 16.53 8.79
C ASP A 123 -6.86 17.66 9.82
N ASP A 124 -7.73 17.55 10.85
CA ASP A 124 -7.93 18.65 11.79
C ASP A 124 -6.67 18.94 12.62
N ALA A 125 -5.89 17.89 12.93
CA ALA A 125 -4.63 18.05 13.66
C ALA A 125 -3.49 18.56 12.77
N PHE A 126 -3.49 18.16 11.50
CA PHE A 126 -2.40 18.49 10.58
C PHE A 126 -2.61 19.73 9.72
N ASP A 127 -3.84 20.23 9.55
CA ASP A 127 -4.14 21.32 8.62
C ASP A 127 -3.24 22.54 8.86
N SER A 128 -3.26 23.10 10.09
CA SER A 128 -2.41 24.25 10.41
C SER A 128 -0.90 23.94 10.43
N LEU A 129 -0.52 22.72 10.74
CA LEU A 129 0.91 22.32 10.79
C LEU A 129 1.48 22.19 9.39
N ILE A 130 0.69 21.65 8.47
CA ILE A 130 1.09 21.57 7.05
C ILE A 130 1.09 22.97 6.44
N ASP A 131 0.14 23.84 6.81
CA ASP A 131 0.15 25.25 6.40
C ASP A 131 1.46 25.94 6.83
N ASP A 132 1.87 25.75 8.07
CA ASP A 132 3.13 26.33 8.57
C ASP A 132 4.34 25.77 7.80
N ALA A 133 4.45 24.46 7.62
CA ALA A 133 5.51 23.83 6.84
C ALA A 133 5.56 24.40 5.41
N ARG A 134 4.41 24.47 4.74
CA ARG A 134 4.29 24.96 3.36
C ARG A 134 4.64 26.45 3.24
N SER A 135 4.26 27.27 4.22
CA SER A 135 4.61 28.69 4.27
C SER A 135 6.11 28.95 4.35
N GLN A 136 6.85 27.98 4.92
CA GLN A 136 8.30 27.98 5.03
C GLN A 136 8.99 27.34 3.80
N GLY A 137 8.22 26.92 2.78
CA GLY A 137 8.75 26.30 1.57
C GLY A 137 9.04 24.80 1.70
N ILE A 138 8.71 24.17 2.84
CA ILE A 138 8.92 22.74 3.08
C ILE A 138 7.89 21.93 2.29
N LEU A 139 8.34 20.99 1.46
CA LEU A 139 7.48 20.05 0.75
C LEU A 139 6.91 19.01 1.73
N VAL A 140 5.67 18.57 1.52
CA VAL A 140 5.05 17.55 2.36
C VAL A 140 4.47 16.43 1.49
N THR A 141 4.82 15.19 1.81
CA THR A 141 4.15 14.00 1.28
C THR A 141 3.46 13.27 2.42
N VAL A 142 2.20 12.97 2.22
CA VAL A 142 1.36 12.23 3.18
C VAL A 142 1.39 10.75 2.84
N MET A 143 1.45 9.90 3.85
CA MET A 143 1.49 8.44 3.68
C MET A 143 0.41 7.74 4.49
N ASN A 144 -0.02 6.58 4.02
CA ASN A 144 -0.86 5.58 4.67
C ASN A 144 -2.28 6.03 5.05
N THR A 145 -2.47 7.18 5.67
CA THR A 145 -3.77 7.78 5.99
C THR A 145 -3.90 9.10 5.24
N GLU A 146 -4.97 9.23 4.46
CA GLU A 146 -5.24 10.40 3.63
C GLU A 146 -5.48 11.65 4.49
N LEU A 147 -5.03 12.80 3.99
CA LEU A 147 -5.35 14.12 4.52
C LEU A 147 -6.01 14.95 3.41
N PRO A 148 -7.30 14.72 3.12
CA PRO A 148 -7.98 15.32 1.97
C PRO A 148 -7.94 16.83 1.92
N LYS A 149 -7.95 17.53 3.06
CA LYS A 149 -7.85 18.99 3.11
C LYS A 149 -6.47 19.47 2.64
N ALA A 150 -5.40 18.87 3.17
CA ALA A 150 -4.04 19.21 2.79
C ALA A 150 -3.77 18.88 1.32
N GLU A 151 -4.25 17.73 0.85
CA GLU A 151 -4.14 17.31 -0.54
C GLU A 151 -4.87 18.28 -1.47
N ALA A 152 -6.14 18.62 -1.20
CA ALA A 152 -6.91 19.57 -2.00
C ALA A 152 -6.25 20.96 -2.06
N LYS A 153 -5.62 21.40 -0.97
CA LYS A 153 -5.00 22.73 -0.85
C LYS A 153 -3.64 22.83 -1.53
N TYR A 154 -2.83 21.77 -1.47
CA TYR A 154 -1.42 21.84 -1.82
C TYR A 154 -0.96 20.85 -2.91
N ALA A 155 -1.85 20.03 -3.50
CA ALA A 155 -1.45 19.08 -4.54
C ALA A 155 -0.72 19.75 -5.70
N SER A 156 -1.23 20.89 -6.21
CA SER A 156 -0.58 21.65 -7.28
C SER A 156 0.79 22.21 -6.91
N ALA A 157 1.08 22.32 -5.62
CA ALA A 157 2.34 22.82 -5.07
C ALA A 157 3.26 21.71 -4.53
N GLY A 158 3.02 20.45 -4.92
CA GLY A 158 3.89 19.32 -4.64
C GLY A 158 3.54 18.50 -3.39
N THR A 159 2.41 18.78 -2.70
CA THR A 159 1.92 17.89 -1.64
C THR A 159 1.19 16.72 -2.28
N GLY A 160 1.67 15.50 -2.03
CA GLY A 160 1.09 14.28 -2.57
C GLY A 160 0.73 13.26 -1.50
N TYR A 161 0.12 12.17 -1.94
CA TYR A 161 -0.28 11.04 -1.12
C TYR A 161 0.26 9.72 -1.66
N VAL A 162 0.75 8.87 -0.79
CA VAL A 162 1.12 7.48 -1.11
C VAL A 162 0.58 6.54 -0.03
N GLY A 163 -0.45 5.79 -0.37
CA GLY A 163 -1.09 4.88 0.59
C GLY A 163 -2.30 4.17 0.00
N ALA A 164 -2.95 3.32 0.77
CA ALA A 164 -4.24 2.78 0.40
C ALA A 164 -5.32 3.86 0.55
N VAL A 165 -6.25 3.95 -0.40
CA VAL A 165 -7.48 4.73 -0.23
C VAL A 165 -8.35 3.98 0.79
N LEU A 166 -8.36 4.46 2.04
CA LEU A 166 -8.76 3.66 3.20
C LEU A 166 -10.17 3.11 3.10
N HIS A 167 -11.16 3.95 2.82
CA HIS A 167 -12.56 3.50 2.69
C HIS A 167 -12.70 2.49 1.55
N GLN A 168 -12.09 2.74 0.39
CA GLN A 168 -12.14 1.83 -0.76
C GLN A 168 -11.45 0.50 -0.46
N ALA A 169 -10.31 0.52 0.23
CA ALA A 169 -9.59 -0.70 0.60
C ALA A 169 -10.41 -1.55 1.58
N GLY A 170 -11.04 -0.93 2.58
CA GLY A 170 -11.97 -1.60 3.49
C GLY A 170 -13.16 -2.21 2.76
N ALA A 171 -13.80 -1.44 1.89
CA ALA A 171 -14.91 -1.90 1.07
C ALA A 171 -14.53 -3.05 0.13
N ALA A 172 -13.35 -2.97 -0.49
CA ALA A 172 -12.83 -4.03 -1.36
C ALA A 172 -12.58 -5.33 -0.58
N LEU A 173 -11.96 -5.25 0.61
CA LEU A 173 -11.74 -6.42 1.47
C LEU A 173 -13.06 -7.08 1.86
N ALA A 174 -14.06 -6.30 2.28
CA ALA A 174 -15.37 -6.82 2.66
C ALA A 174 -16.08 -7.46 1.46
N THR A 175 -16.05 -6.83 0.28
CA THR A 175 -16.63 -7.35 -0.96
C THR A 175 -16.03 -8.70 -1.35
N GLU A 176 -14.71 -8.80 -1.31
CA GLU A 176 -14.01 -10.04 -1.62
C GLU A 176 -14.24 -11.11 -0.55
N ALA A 177 -14.32 -10.72 0.74
CA ALA A 177 -14.65 -11.65 1.82
C ALA A 177 -16.06 -12.22 1.67
N ILE A 178 -17.05 -11.41 1.31
CA ILE A 178 -18.42 -11.87 0.99
C ILE A 178 -18.37 -12.87 -0.17
N THR A 179 -17.72 -12.50 -1.27
CA THR A 179 -17.72 -13.29 -2.51
C THR A 179 -16.97 -14.62 -2.31
N ARG A 180 -15.73 -14.56 -1.83
CA ARG A 180 -14.87 -15.76 -1.68
C ARG A 180 -15.25 -16.61 -0.47
N GLY A 181 -15.76 -15.98 0.60
CA GLY A 181 -16.26 -16.66 1.79
C GLY A 181 -17.67 -17.27 1.59
N GLY A 182 -18.36 -16.93 0.49
CA GLY A 182 -19.71 -17.39 0.22
C GLY A 182 -20.73 -16.89 1.26
N LEU A 183 -20.46 -15.72 1.86
CA LEU A 183 -21.31 -15.13 2.90
C LEU A 183 -22.65 -14.69 2.32
N LYS A 184 -23.71 -14.82 3.11
CA LYS A 184 -25.08 -14.52 2.71
C LYS A 184 -25.70 -13.50 3.65
N SER A 185 -26.70 -12.76 3.15
CA SER A 185 -27.51 -11.88 3.98
C SER A 185 -28.00 -12.61 5.23
N GLY A 186 -27.85 -12.00 6.40
CA GLY A 186 -28.11 -12.56 7.71
C GLY A 186 -26.92 -13.25 8.38
N ASP A 187 -25.84 -13.56 7.65
CA ASP A 187 -24.64 -14.12 8.26
C ASP A 187 -23.99 -13.12 9.23
N LYS A 188 -23.47 -13.64 10.33
CA LYS A 188 -22.82 -12.84 11.36
C LYS A 188 -21.32 -12.70 11.04
N VAL A 189 -20.85 -11.47 10.99
CA VAL A 189 -19.45 -11.12 10.69
C VAL A 189 -18.88 -10.26 11.82
N PHE A 190 -17.77 -10.71 12.41
CA PHE A 190 -17.03 -9.91 13.38
C PHE A 190 -16.07 -8.96 12.67
N VAL A 191 -16.15 -7.68 13.00
CA VAL A 191 -15.25 -6.63 12.53
C VAL A 191 -14.50 -6.05 13.72
N TRP A 192 -13.18 -6.09 13.66
CA TRP A 192 -12.32 -5.51 14.69
C TRP A 192 -11.45 -4.42 14.07
N GLY A 193 -11.63 -3.18 14.51
CA GLY A 193 -11.05 -2.04 13.82
C GLY A 193 -10.91 -0.79 14.69
N LEU A 194 -10.48 0.31 14.08
CA LEU A 194 -10.23 1.61 14.70
C LEU A 194 -11.23 2.67 14.19
N LYS A 195 -12.53 2.35 14.23
CA LYS A 195 -13.60 3.20 13.67
C LYS A 195 -13.61 4.61 14.27
N ALA A 196 -13.26 4.74 15.54
CA ALA A 196 -13.27 6.00 16.25
C ALA A 196 -12.08 6.91 15.91
N GLN A 197 -11.01 6.38 15.30
CA GLN A 197 -9.82 7.17 15.01
C GLN A 197 -10.03 8.06 13.76
N PRO A 198 -9.90 9.39 13.86
CA PRO A 198 -10.06 10.30 12.72
C PRO A 198 -9.20 9.92 11.53
N GLY A 199 -9.76 9.97 10.32
CA GLY A 199 -9.08 9.57 9.10
C GLY A 199 -8.83 8.06 9.00
N ARG A 200 -8.10 7.48 9.95
CA ARG A 200 -7.77 6.06 9.97
C ARG A 200 -9.00 5.15 10.06
N GLY A 201 -10.06 5.61 10.71
CA GLY A 201 -11.34 4.89 10.85
C GLY A 201 -12.08 4.67 9.53
N GLU A 202 -11.77 5.42 8.48
CA GLU A 202 -12.37 5.25 7.15
C GLU A 202 -12.23 3.82 6.61
N ARG A 203 -11.13 3.13 6.94
CA ARG A 203 -10.93 1.73 6.57
C ARG A 203 -11.98 0.81 7.21
N THR A 204 -12.21 0.98 8.50
CA THR A 204 -13.24 0.23 9.24
C THR A 204 -14.64 0.58 8.74
N LEU A 205 -14.91 1.86 8.46
CA LEU A 205 -16.16 2.30 7.85
C LEU A 205 -16.39 1.62 6.50
N GLY A 206 -15.41 1.59 5.63
CA GLY A 206 -15.52 0.89 4.35
C GLY A 206 -15.87 -0.60 4.51
N ILE A 207 -15.32 -1.27 5.53
CA ILE A 207 -15.66 -2.67 5.84
C ILE A 207 -17.11 -2.76 6.33
N THR A 208 -17.49 -2.02 7.38
CA THR A 208 -18.81 -2.12 8.01
C THR A 208 -19.93 -1.73 7.06
N ASP A 209 -19.79 -0.62 6.35
CA ASP A 209 -20.81 -0.13 5.41
C ASP A 209 -21.08 -1.14 4.28
N THR A 210 -20.01 -1.78 3.78
CA THR A 210 -20.12 -2.80 2.73
C THR A 210 -20.85 -4.05 3.24
N LEU A 211 -20.49 -4.52 4.44
CA LEU A 211 -21.14 -5.68 5.07
C LEU A 211 -22.61 -5.41 5.38
N GLU A 212 -22.92 -4.27 5.99
CA GLU A 212 -24.27 -3.86 6.35
C GLU A 212 -25.14 -3.69 5.10
N LYS A 213 -24.61 -3.05 4.05
CA LYS A 213 -25.28 -2.91 2.76
C LYS A 213 -25.59 -4.26 2.09
N ALA A 214 -24.75 -5.27 2.31
CA ALA A 214 -24.96 -6.63 1.84
C ALA A 214 -25.89 -7.43 2.77
N GLY A 215 -26.43 -6.83 3.84
CA GLY A 215 -27.37 -7.43 4.78
C GLY A 215 -26.72 -8.36 5.81
N MET A 216 -25.42 -8.23 6.07
CA MET A 216 -24.71 -8.99 7.11
C MET A 216 -25.06 -8.45 8.50
N ASN A 217 -25.03 -9.33 9.50
CA ASN A 217 -25.12 -8.96 10.90
C ASN A 217 -23.71 -8.65 11.42
N VAL A 218 -23.34 -7.36 11.47
CA VAL A 218 -22.01 -6.93 11.89
C VAL A 218 -21.93 -6.89 13.42
N VAL A 219 -20.98 -7.64 13.97
CA VAL A 219 -20.54 -7.54 15.37
C VAL A 219 -19.24 -6.73 15.37
N TYR A 220 -19.31 -5.49 15.80
CA TYR A 220 -18.16 -4.59 15.82
C TYR A 220 -17.52 -4.51 17.20
N LEU A 221 -16.17 -4.48 17.21
CA LEU A 221 -15.36 -4.16 18.39
C LEU A 221 -14.30 -3.12 18.02
N GLU A 222 -14.20 -2.06 18.82
CA GLU A 222 -13.09 -1.11 18.71
C GLU A 222 -11.80 -1.78 19.23
N ILE A 223 -10.68 -1.54 18.56
CA ILE A 223 -9.36 -1.94 19.05
C ILE A 223 -8.96 -0.95 20.14
N ASP A 224 -8.80 -1.42 21.37
CA ASP A 224 -8.34 -0.59 22.48
C ASP A 224 -6.81 -0.35 22.41
N ASP A 225 -6.32 0.64 23.16
CA ASP A 225 -4.91 1.05 23.14
C ASP A 225 -3.97 -0.10 23.53
N ALA A 226 -4.36 -0.95 24.48
CA ALA A 226 -3.56 -2.07 24.92
C ALA A 226 -3.40 -3.12 23.79
N THR A 227 -4.50 -3.46 23.13
CA THR A 227 -4.53 -4.39 22.00
C THR A 227 -3.84 -3.81 20.76
N ASN A 228 -3.97 -2.50 20.54
CA ASN A 228 -3.28 -1.80 19.45
C ASN A 228 -1.75 -1.84 19.61
N SER A 229 -1.27 -1.66 20.86
CA SER A 229 0.15 -1.70 21.20
C SER A 229 0.72 -3.11 21.25
N ASP A 230 -0.05 -4.07 21.79
CA ASP A 230 0.30 -5.49 21.88
C ASP A 230 -0.90 -6.35 21.48
N PRO A 231 -0.92 -6.91 20.26
CA PRO A 231 -2.02 -7.78 19.83
C PRO A 231 -2.29 -8.98 20.75
N ALA A 232 -1.30 -9.46 21.51
CA ALA A 232 -1.52 -10.55 22.45
C ALA A 232 -2.49 -10.19 23.59
N ALA A 233 -2.60 -8.91 23.95
CA ALA A 233 -3.58 -8.41 24.92
C ALA A 233 -5.04 -8.64 24.45
N GLY A 234 -5.27 -8.72 23.14
CA GLY A 234 -6.58 -8.90 22.54
C GLY A 234 -7.14 -10.34 22.64
N VAL A 235 -6.37 -11.33 23.12
CA VAL A 235 -6.81 -12.74 23.19
C VAL A 235 -8.09 -12.89 24.01
N ALA A 236 -8.20 -12.24 25.16
CA ALA A 236 -9.38 -12.34 26.01
C ALA A 236 -10.63 -11.71 25.36
N ALA A 237 -10.46 -10.56 24.70
CA ALA A 237 -11.54 -9.88 23.97
C ALA A 237 -12.06 -10.77 22.82
N PHE A 238 -11.15 -11.33 22.02
CA PHE A 238 -11.51 -12.22 20.93
C PHE A 238 -12.22 -13.50 21.43
N THR A 239 -11.71 -14.17 22.45
CA THR A 239 -12.33 -15.39 22.97
C THR A 239 -13.71 -15.13 23.57
N GLY A 240 -13.89 -14.01 24.28
CA GLY A 240 -15.17 -13.56 24.78
C GLY A 240 -16.19 -13.29 23.66
N MET A 241 -15.76 -12.58 22.63
CA MET A 241 -16.57 -12.29 21.43
C MET A 241 -16.97 -13.59 20.72
N ALA A 242 -16.03 -14.51 20.47
CA ALA A 242 -16.30 -15.79 19.81
C ALA A 242 -17.28 -16.66 20.63
N SER A 243 -17.12 -16.71 21.95
CA SER A 243 -18.01 -17.46 22.85
C SER A 243 -19.44 -16.88 22.85
N ALA A 244 -19.59 -15.56 22.78
CA ALA A 244 -20.88 -14.90 22.71
C ALA A 244 -21.57 -15.05 21.35
N ASN A 245 -20.81 -15.43 20.30
CA ASN A 245 -21.31 -15.52 18.92
C ASN A 245 -20.92 -16.87 18.27
N PRO A 246 -21.50 -18.00 18.73
CA PRO A 246 -21.14 -19.33 18.21
C PRO A 246 -21.59 -19.56 16.75
N ASP A 247 -22.42 -18.69 16.21
CA ASP A 247 -22.93 -18.71 14.84
C ASP A 247 -22.13 -17.80 13.89
N LEU A 248 -20.99 -17.27 14.35
CA LEU A 248 -20.09 -16.43 13.54
C LEU A 248 -19.65 -17.15 12.27
N LYS A 249 -19.64 -16.44 11.13
CA LYS A 249 -19.22 -16.97 9.83
C LYS A 249 -17.88 -16.42 9.35
N ALA A 250 -17.61 -15.17 9.69
CA ALA A 250 -16.35 -14.52 9.26
C ALA A 250 -15.83 -13.56 10.31
N ILE A 251 -14.53 -13.29 10.20
CA ILE A 251 -13.82 -12.22 10.92
C ILE A 251 -13.09 -11.35 9.91
N ILE A 252 -13.21 -10.04 10.05
CA ILE A 252 -12.46 -9.08 9.26
C ILE A 252 -11.76 -8.11 10.22
N ILE A 253 -10.44 -8.06 10.12
CA ILE A 253 -9.59 -7.21 10.97
C ILE A 253 -8.94 -6.15 10.10
N ASP A 254 -9.08 -4.89 10.49
CA ASP A 254 -8.55 -3.76 9.72
C ASP A 254 -7.08 -3.44 10.00
N HIS A 255 -6.42 -4.22 10.85
CA HIS A 255 -5.09 -3.93 11.39
C HIS A 255 -4.11 -5.08 11.16
N GLY A 256 -2.93 -4.78 10.58
CA GLY A 256 -1.97 -5.81 10.18
C GLY A 256 -1.45 -6.65 11.34
N ASN A 257 -1.13 -6.01 12.47
CA ASN A 257 -0.62 -6.72 13.66
C ASN A 257 -1.66 -7.71 14.22
N LEU A 258 -2.94 -7.32 14.26
CA LEU A 258 -4.00 -8.21 14.70
C LEU A 258 -4.30 -9.28 13.65
N THR A 259 -4.22 -8.95 12.35
CA THR A 259 -4.35 -9.94 11.27
C THR A 259 -3.33 -11.05 11.42
N SER A 260 -2.07 -10.71 11.67
CA SER A 260 -1.00 -11.68 11.89
C SER A 260 -1.21 -12.55 13.13
N THR A 261 -2.02 -12.09 14.09
CA THR A 261 -2.35 -12.75 15.35
C THR A 261 -3.62 -13.63 15.27
N ILE A 262 -4.36 -13.58 14.16
CA ILE A 262 -5.59 -14.40 13.95
C ILE A 262 -5.38 -15.89 14.33
N PRO A 263 -4.28 -16.57 13.92
CA PRO A 263 -4.08 -17.96 14.31
C PRO A 263 -4.02 -18.18 15.84
N THR A 264 -3.44 -17.25 16.57
CA THR A 264 -3.38 -17.28 18.05
C THR A 264 -4.77 -17.06 18.65
N TYR A 265 -5.52 -16.09 18.16
CA TYR A 265 -6.89 -15.82 18.60
C TYR A 265 -7.82 -17.01 18.38
N MET A 266 -7.81 -17.59 17.17
CA MET A 266 -8.64 -18.73 16.83
C MET A 266 -8.29 -19.97 17.66
N LYS A 267 -7.00 -20.26 17.86
CA LYS A 267 -6.55 -21.37 18.73
C LYS A 267 -7.00 -21.18 20.18
N ALA A 268 -6.90 -19.95 20.72
CA ALA A 268 -7.35 -19.65 22.08
C ALA A 268 -8.87 -19.81 22.25
N ALA A 269 -9.64 -19.53 21.19
CA ALA A 269 -11.10 -19.75 21.15
C ALA A 269 -11.49 -21.19 20.76
N ASN A 270 -10.55 -22.14 20.63
CA ASN A 270 -10.76 -23.51 20.16
C ASN A 270 -11.42 -23.59 18.75
N LEU A 271 -11.12 -22.62 17.88
CA LEU A 271 -11.57 -22.58 16.51
C LEU A 271 -10.51 -23.20 15.59
N ALA A 272 -10.94 -24.19 14.78
CA ALA A 272 -10.05 -24.85 13.82
C ALA A 272 -9.76 -23.98 12.60
N PRO A 273 -8.67 -24.25 11.83
CA PRO A 273 -8.44 -23.64 10.54
C PRO A 273 -9.66 -23.82 9.62
N GLY A 274 -10.08 -22.75 8.95
CA GLY A 274 -11.22 -22.76 8.02
C GLY A 274 -12.60 -22.84 8.68
N SER A 275 -12.72 -22.83 10.01
CA SER A 275 -14.01 -22.76 10.69
C SER A 275 -14.69 -21.40 10.55
N LEU A 276 -13.92 -20.34 10.33
CA LEU A 276 -14.37 -18.99 9.99
C LEU A 276 -13.64 -18.52 8.72
N TYR A 277 -14.32 -17.70 7.91
CA TYR A 277 -13.63 -16.96 6.85
C TYR A 277 -12.90 -15.77 7.48
N ALA A 278 -11.59 -15.78 7.47
CA ALA A 278 -10.78 -14.74 8.09
C ALA A 278 -10.08 -13.86 7.05
N ALA A 279 -10.28 -12.55 7.16
CA ALA A 279 -9.69 -11.57 6.26
C ALA A 279 -9.08 -10.40 7.03
N GLY A 280 -8.06 -9.76 6.44
CA GLY A 280 -7.39 -8.63 7.09
C GLY A 280 -6.44 -7.87 6.18
N PHE A 281 -5.52 -7.17 6.79
CA PHE A 281 -4.54 -6.32 6.12
C PHE A 281 -3.12 -6.79 6.41
N ASP A 282 -2.22 -6.46 5.51
CA ASP A 282 -0.77 -6.55 5.60
C ASP A 282 -0.19 -7.95 5.61
N ALA A 283 0.82 -8.11 4.77
CA ALA A 283 1.63 -9.31 4.73
C ALA A 283 2.76 -9.23 5.77
N SER A 284 2.88 -10.25 6.58
CA SER A 284 4.01 -10.49 7.48
C SER A 284 4.36 -11.98 7.45
N THR A 285 5.50 -12.36 7.99
CA THR A 285 5.87 -13.78 8.08
C THR A 285 4.80 -14.60 8.81
N ALA A 286 4.21 -14.04 9.89
CA ALA A 286 3.13 -14.70 10.63
C ALA A 286 1.83 -14.76 9.82
N THR A 287 1.48 -13.70 9.07
CA THR A 287 0.34 -13.69 8.16
C THR A 287 0.51 -14.73 7.05
N VAL A 288 1.70 -14.82 6.43
CA VAL A 288 2.03 -15.84 5.43
C VAL A 288 1.82 -17.26 5.98
N GLN A 289 2.32 -17.51 7.20
CA GLN A 289 2.11 -18.81 7.85
C GLN A 289 0.62 -19.05 8.14
N GLY A 290 -0.11 -18.05 8.62
CA GLY A 290 -1.55 -18.13 8.85
C GLY A 290 -2.35 -18.47 7.60
N VAL A 291 -1.97 -17.94 6.44
CA VAL A 291 -2.59 -18.29 5.14
C VAL A 291 -2.26 -19.74 4.75
N LYS A 292 -1.00 -20.17 4.90
CA LYS A 292 -0.58 -21.54 4.60
C LYS A 292 -1.28 -22.58 5.46
N ASP A 293 -1.45 -22.27 6.75
CA ASP A 293 -2.11 -23.12 7.73
C ASP A 293 -3.64 -23.10 7.63
N GLY A 294 -4.21 -22.18 6.83
CA GLY A 294 -5.65 -22.06 6.60
C GLY A 294 -6.43 -21.30 7.70
N TYR A 295 -5.73 -20.59 8.58
CA TYR A 295 -6.37 -19.70 9.56
C TYR A 295 -6.74 -18.34 8.96
N ILE A 296 -6.05 -17.89 7.91
CA ILE A 296 -6.31 -16.64 7.20
C ILE A 296 -6.63 -16.98 5.74
N ASN A 297 -7.72 -16.41 5.23
CA ASN A 297 -8.18 -16.70 3.88
C ASN A 297 -7.80 -15.61 2.88
N LEU A 298 -7.82 -14.34 3.32
CA LEU A 298 -7.63 -13.21 2.44
C LEU A 298 -6.94 -12.04 3.16
N VAL A 299 -6.00 -11.40 2.49
CA VAL A 299 -5.29 -10.23 3.01
C VAL A 299 -5.20 -9.18 1.91
N ILE A 300 -5.45 -7.91 2.26
CA ILE A 300 -5.01 -6.79 1.42
C ILE A 300 -3.54 -6.49 1.72
N ASP A 301 -2.74 -6.49 0.67
CA ASP A 301 -1.38 -5.98 0.69
C ASP A 301 -1.40 -4.49 0.33
N GLN A 302 -1.06 -3.67 1.30
CA GLN A 302 -0.97 -2.21 1.12
C GLN A 302 0.32 -1.78 0.41
N GLN A 303 1.19 -2.71 0.05
CA GLN A 303 2.47 -2.44 -0.62
C GLN A 303 3.32 -1.39 0.13
N GLN A 304 3.55 -1.65 1.40
CA GLN A 304 4.18 -0.74 2.36
C GLN A 304 5.55 -0.23 1.88
N TYR A 305 6.32 -1.08 1.20
CA TYR A 305 7.60 -0.70 0.60
C TYR A 305 7.42 0.45 -0.40
N LEU A 306 6.38 0.40 -1.22
CA LEU A 306 6.08 1.48 -2.17
C LEU A 306 5.65 2.76 -1.46
N GLN A 307 4.97 2.67 -0.30
CA GLN A 307 4.64 3.86 0.47
C GLN A 307 5.91 4.61 0.90
N GLY A 308 6.92 3.89 1.36
CA GLY A 308 8.21 4.48 1.70
C GLY A 308 8.98 4.99 0.48
N PHE A 309 9.13 4.15 -0.54
CA PHE A 309 9.91 4.47 -1.73
C PHE A 309 9.36 5.67 -2.50
N LEU A 310 8.07 5.63 -2.83
CA LEU A 310 7.44 6.68 -3.65
C LEU A 310 7.24 7.99 -2.89
N ALA A 311 7.14 7.95 -1.56
CA ALA A 311 7.09 9.19 -0.78
C ALA A 311 8.39 9.99 -0.86
N VAL A 312 9.53 9.32 -0.79
CA VAL A 312 10.83 9.98 -1.00
C VAL A 312 11.01 10.40 -2.45
N GLU A 313 10.64 9.54 -3.41
CA GLU A 313 10.74 9.82 -4.83
C GLU A 313 9.96 11.08 -5.22
N GLN A 314 8.69 11.19 -4.83
CA GLN A 314 7.90 12.36 -5.22
C GLN A 314 8.35 13.66 -4.53
N LEU A 315 8.86 13.60 -3.29
CA LEU A 315 9.51 14.77 -2.68
C LEU A 315 10.70 15.23 -3.51
N CYS A 316 11.55 14.30 -3.95
CA CYS A 316 12.67 14.58 -4.83
C CYS A 316 12.25 15.16 -6.17
N LEU A 317 11.23 14.60 -6.81
CA LEU A 317 10.71 15.07 -8.09
C LEU A 317 10.09 16.48 -7.98
N SER A 318 9.32 16.72 -6.92
CA SER A 318 8.73 18.04 -6.66
C SER A 318 9.80 19.08 -6.33
N HIS A 319 10.82 18.72 -5.55
CA HIS A 319 11.93 19.60 -5.21
C HIS A 319 12.76 19.99 -6.43
N GLN A 320 13.13 19.00 -7.25
CA GLN A 320 14.06 19.20 -8.37
C GLN A 320 13.37 19.82 -9.60
N TYR A 321 12.12 19.45 -9.85
CA TYR A 321 11.44 19.78 -11.11
C TYR A 321 10.14 20.57 -10.93
N GLY A 322 9.71 20.85 -9.70
CA GLY A 322 8.47 21.57 -9.43
C GLY A 322 7.22 20.80 -9.82
N PHE A 323 7.27 19.47 -9.81
CA PHE A 323 6.08 18.65 -10.11
C PHE A 323 5.02 18.80 -9.03
N SER A 324 3.76 18.71 -9.45
CA SER A 324 2.62 18.56 -8.53
C SER A 324 2.72 17.27 -7.73
N GLY A 325 2.11 17.25 -6.55
CA GLY A 325 1.98 16.04 -5.76
C GLY A 325 1.18 14.97 -6.51
N LEU A 326 1.63 13.72 -6.40
CA LEU A 326 0.95 12.57 -6.96
C LEU A 326 0.06 11.93 -5.91
N PHE A 327 -1.11 11.45 -6.33
CA PHE A 327 -1.97 10.59 -5.53
C PHE A 327 -1.76 9.13 -5.98
N VAL A 328 -1.10 8.32 -5.14
CA VAL A 328 -0.76 6.94 -5.47
C VAL A 328 -1.48 5.98 -4.54
N ASN A 329 -2.49 5.30 -5.07
CA ASN A 329 -3.19 4.24 -4.33
C ASN A 329 -2.37 2.93 -4.36
N THR A 330 -1.87 2.50 -3.20
CA THR A 330 -1.11 1.25 -3.04
C THR A 330 -1.96 0.08 -2.54
N GLY A 331 -3.23 0.28 -2.23
CA GLY A 331 -4.14 -0.67 -1.56
C GLY A 331 -4.89 -1.63 -2.50
N GLY A 332 -4.34 -2.00 -3.66
CA GLY A 332 -5.07 -2.78 -4.66
C GLY A 332 -4.74 -4.27 -4.74
N GLY A 333 -3.79 -4.78 -3.98
CA GLY A 333 -3.34 -6.17 -4.04
C GLY A 333 -4.04 -7.09 -3.04
N PHE A 334 -4.43 -8.29 -3.49
CA PHE A 334 -4.94 -9.33 -2.61
C PHE A 334 -3.96 -10.49 -2.51
N ILE A 335 -3.79 -11.00 -1.30
CA ILE A 335 -2.99 -12.17 -0.98
C ILE A 335 -3.92 -13.25 -0.42
N ASP A 336 -3.83 -14.44 -0.98
CA ASP A 336 -4.53 -15.63 -0.54
C ASP A 336 -3.68 -16.90 -0.82
N LYS A 337 -4.28 -18.06 -0.63
CA LYS A 337 -3.58 -19.34 -0.85
C LYS A 337 -3.10 -19.53 -2.29
N SER A 338 -3.68 -18.84 -3.28
CA SER A 338 -3.33 -19.02 -4.71
C SER A 338 -2.02 -18.34 -5.09
N ASN A 339 -1.61 -17.30 -4.36
CA ASN A 339 -0.41 -16.52 -4.66
C ASN A 339 0.61 -16.43 -3.51
N ILE A 340 0.30 -17.02 -2.35
CA ILE A 340 1.15 -16.90 -1.16
C ILE A 340 2.58 -17.43 -1.37
N ASP A 341 2.79 -18.42 -2.20
CA ASP A 341 4.11 -18.99 -2.43
C ASP A 341 5.02 -18.05 -3.23
N VAL A 342 4.45 -17.19 -4.08
CA VAL A 342 5.18 -16.13 -4.79
C VAL A 342 5.47 -14.95 -3.85
N ILE A 343 4.55 -14.63 -2.95
CA ILE A 343 4.66 -13.49 -2.03
C ILE A 343 5.59 -13.79 -0.85
N ALA A 344 5.57 -15.00 -0.31
CA ALA A 344 6.31 -15.38 0.90
C ALA A 344 7.82 -15.04 0.87
N PRO A 345 8.57 -15.29 -0.22
CA PRO A 345 9.98 -14.89 -0.28
C PRO A 345 10.20 -13.38 -0.23
N LEU A 346 9.25 -12.58 -0.73
CA LEU A 346 9.33 -11.12 -0.73
C LEU A 346 9.01 -10.56 0.67
N VAL A 347 8.07 -11.19 1.38
CA VAL A 347 7.78 -10.88 2.79
C VAL A 347 9.01 -11.18 3.66
N ALA A 348 9.67 -12.31 3.44
CA ALA A 348 10.89 -12.65 4.19
C ALA A 348 12.04 -11.67 3.93
N GLN A 349 12.06 -10.99 2.79
CA GLN A 349 13.00 -9.92 2.44
C GLN A 349 12.53 -8.53 2.90
N GLN A 350 11.36 -8.43 3.55
CA GLN A 350 10.75 -7.16 3.96
C GLN A 350 10.55 -6.17 2.79
N ILE A 351 10.16 -6.69 1.63
CA ILE A 351 9.77 -5.93 0.43
C ILE A 351 8.24 -5.92 0.27
N ARG A 352 7.57 -6.85 0.97
CA ARG A 352 6.10 -6.92 0.98
C ARG A 352 5.60 -7.01 2.39
#